data_fcc14110e07add63b2b20102d0bd2da3
#
_entry.id   fcc14110e07add63b2b20102d0bd2da3
#
_cell.length_a   1.000
_cell.length_b   1.000
_cell.length_c   1.000
_cell.angle_alpha   90.00
_cell.angle_beta   90.00
_cell.angle_gamma   90.00
#
_symmetry.space_group_name_H-M   'P 1'
#
loop_
_entity.id
_entity.type
_entity.pdbx_description
1 polymer ?
#
loop_
_entity_poly.entity_id
_entity_poly.type
_entity_poly.pdbx_seq_one_letter_code
_entity_poly.pdbx_strand_id
1 'polypeptide(L)'
;MTKLDVMPDASEIVHYDRPDLPLYIRMGTLSHYPDYKALCHWHEDFEFIRIYDGEMDYFIGGNIIHMKAGDCLFVNSRQMHYGFSLKKKECHFLCVLFSPTILTGSKTLFEENIS
;
A
#
# COMPACT_ATOMS: atom_id res chain seq x y z
N MET A 1 -4.14 -3.71 14.46
CA MET A 1 -4.01 -2.28 14.11
C MET A 1 -2.68 -2.04 13.42
N THR A 2 -2.70 -1.28 12.42
CA THR A 2 -1.51 -0.99 11.63
C THR A 2 -0.88 0.32 12.09
N LYS A 3 0.42 0.28 12.34
CA LYS A 3 1.19 1.45 12.69
C LYS A 3 2.26 1.62 11.61
N LEU A 4 2.33 2.81 11.02
CA LEU A 4 3.31 3.10 10.00
C LEU A 4 4.60 3.61 10.65
N ASP A 5 5.73 3.08 10.18
CA ASP A 5 7.04 3.61 10.50
C ASP A 5 7.47 4.52 9.35
N VAL A 6 7.35 5.82 9.57
CA VAL A 6 7.62 6.80 8.52
C VAL A 6 8.85 7.62 8.89
N MET A 7 9.81 7.69 7.97
CA MET A 7 11.02 8.48 8.13
C MET A 7 10.72 9.97 7.94
N PRO A 8 11.62 10.88 8.37
CA PRO A 8 11.38 12.31 8.21
C PRO A 8 11.16 12.77 6.77
N ASP A 9 11.67 12.04 5.79
CA ASP A 9 11.45 12.32 4.37
C ASP A 9 10.16 11.70 3.82
N ALA A 10 9.30 11.20 4.71
CA ALA A 10 8.05 10.52 4.41
C ALA A 10 8.20 9.13 3.81
N SER A 11 9.42 8.57 3.80
CA SER A 11 9.58 7.16 3.42
C SER A 11 9.16 6.26 4.56
N GLU A 12 8.55 5.15 4.21
CA GLU A 12 8.10 4.16 5.18
C GLU A 12 9.12 3.03 5.30
N ILE A 13 9.36 2.60 6.55
CA ILE A 13 10.14 1.38 6.81
C ILE A 13 9.15 0.23 6.82
N VAL A 14 9.26 -0.66 5.84
CA VAL A 14 8.35 -1.79 5.71
C VAL A 14 8.88 -2.99 6.48
N HIS A 15 8.06 -3.52 7.39
CA HIS A 15 8.38 -4.70 8.18
C HIS A 15 7.67 -5.90 7.59
N TYR A 16 8.41 -6.77 6.94
CA TYR A 16 7.85 -7.95 6.31
C TYR A 16 7.45 -9.00 7.34
N ASP A 17 6.41 -9.76 7.02
CA ASP A 17 5.94 -10.81 7.92
C ASP A 17 6.97 -11.94 8.05
N ARG A 18 7.77 -12.16 7.00
CA ARG A 18 8.82 -13.17 6.98
C ARG A 18 10.11 -12.58 6.42
N PRO A 19 11.25 -12.74 7.12
CA PRO A 19 12.52 -12.19 6.62
C PRO A 19 12.97 -12.78 5.27
N ASP A 20 12.61 -14.03 5.01
CA ASP A 20 13.03 -14.74 3.81
C ASP A 20 12.11 -14.51 2.62
N LEU A 21 10.98 -13.85 2.83
CA LEU A 21 10.00 -13.58 1.80
C LEU A 21 9.59 -12.12 1.89
N PRO A 22 10.09 -11.27 0.98
CA PRO A 22 9.81 -9.82 1.04
C PRO A 22 8.38 -9.50 0.59
N LEU A 23 7.44 -10.03 1.32
CA LEU A 23 6.01 -9.90 1.11
C LEU A 23 5.34 -9.55 2.43
N TYR A 24 4.47 -8.55 2.41
CA TYR A 24 3.75 -8.11 3.58
C TYR A 24 2.27 -7.99 3.22
N ILE A 25 1.43 -8.68 3.97
CA ILE A 25 -0.02 -8.68 3.74
C ILE A 25 -0.70 -8.20 4.99
N ARG A 26 -1.58 -7.22 4.87
CA ARG A 26 -2.28 -6.67 6.00
C ARG A 26 -3.69 -6.23 5.67
N MET A 27 -4.61 -6.51 6.61
CA MET A 27 -5.95 -5.96 6.58
C MET A 27 -5.93 -4.63 7.34
N GLY A 28 -6.48 -3.59 6.72
CA GLY A 28 -6.54 -2.27 7.32
C GLY A 28 -7.97 -1.84 7.59
N THR A 29 -8.12 -0.99 8.62
CA THR A 29 -9.38 -0.37 8.99
C THR A 29 -9.13 1.13 9.12
N LEU A 30 -9.77 1.94 8.29
CA LEU A 30 -9.46 3.36 8.19
C LEU A 30 -9.68 4.11 9.49
N SER A 31 -10.69 3.74 10.26
CA SER A 31 -10.96 4.38 11.55
C SER A 31 -9.86 4.16 12.58
N HIS A 32 -8.94 3.23 12.35
CA HIS A 32 -7.81 3.01 13.24
C HIS A 32 -6.71 4.05 13.06
N TYR A 33 -6.80 4.88 12.03
CA TYR A 33 -5.88 5.99 11.82
C TYR A 33 -6.49 7.29 12.33
N PRO A 34 -5.68 8.23 12.86
CA PRO A 34 -6.19 9.52 13.33
C PRO A 34 -6.97 10.23 12.23
N ASP A 35 -8.17 10.71 12.59
CA ASP A 35 -9.06 11.45 11.68
C ASP A 35 -9.37 10.72 10.37
N TYR A 36 -9.35 9.38 10.40
CA TYR A 36 -9.57 8.57 9.20
C TYR A 36 -8.61 8.96 8.09
N LYS A 37 -7.34 9.13 8.45
CA LYS A 37 -6.32 9.54 7.50
C LYS A 37 -5.00 8.84 7.80
N ALA A 38 -4.53 8.03 6.88
CA ALA A 38 -3.19 7.49 6.93
C ALA A 38 -2.20 8.59 6.54
N LEU A 39 -1.01 8.56 7.16
CA LEU A 39 0.00 9.56 6.82
C LEU A 39 0.43 9.41 5.36
N CYS A 40 0.72 10.55 4.75
CA CYS A 40 1.32 10.56 3.41
C CYS A 40 2.70 9.91 3.53
N HIS A 41 2.96 8.91 2.70
CA HIS A 41 4.21 8.16 2.77
C HIS A 41 4.60 7.63 1.39
N TRP A 42 5.82 7.14 1.29
CA TRP A 42 6.30 6.42 0.14
C TRP A 42 7.25 5.32 0.60
N HIS A 43 7.46 4.32 -0.24
CA HIS A 43 8.37 3.21 0.03
C HIS A 43 8.88 2.65 -1.30
N GLU A 44 9.90 1.83 -1.23
CA GLU A 44 10.46 1.21 -2.43
C GLU A 44 9.70 -0.02 -2.87
N ASP A 45 8.78 -0.50 -2.05
CA ASP A 45 7.97 -1.65 -2.38
C ASP A 45 6.82 -1.27 -3.31
N PHE A 46 6.37 -2.23 -4.07
CA PHE A 46 5.09 -2.12 -4.76
C PHE A 46 3.97 -2.45 -3.78
N GLU A 47 2.82 -1.87 -4.02
CA GLU A 47 1.67 -2.10 -3.16
C GLU A 47 0.41 -2.34 -3.97
N PHE A 48 -0.38 -3.32 -3.56
CA PHE A 48 -1.75 -3.51 -4.02
C PHE A 48 -2.69 -3.18 -2.88
N ILE A 49 -3.75 -2.43 -3.20
CA ILE A 49 -4.79 -2.09 -2.24
C ILE A 49 -6.12 -2.53 -2.82
N ARG A 50 -6.88 -3.27 -2.05
CA ARG A 50 -8.23 -3.67 -2.42
C ARG A 50 -9.21 -3.28 -1.33
N ILE A 51 -10.31 -2.64 -1.71
CA ILE A 51 -11.36 -2.26 -0.77
C ILE A 51 -12.33 -3.43 -0.63
N TYR A 52 -12.53 -3.90 0.60
CA TYR A 52 -13.51 -4.94 0.88
C TYR A 52 -14.86 -4.38 1.20
N ASP A 53 -14.89 -3.32 2.00
CA ASP A 53 -16.12 -2.78 2.54
C ASP A 53 -15.91 -1.30 2.82
N GLY A 54 -16.93 -0.49 2.56
CA GLY A 54 -16.85 0.94 2.74
C GLY A 54 -16.23 1.64 1.54
N GLU A 55 -15.68 2.82 1.82
CA GLU A 55 -15.11 3.66 0.79
C GLU A 55 -14.07 4.59 1.39
N MET A 56 -13.13 5.04 0.59
CA MET A 56 -12.17 6.07 0.97
C MET A 56 -11.65 6.77 -0.28
N ASP A 57 -11.12 7.98 -0.07
CA ASP A 57 -10.36 8.64 -1.11
C ASP A 57 -8.91 8.24 -0.98
N TYR A 58 -8.23 8.17 -2.10
CA TYR A 58 -6.83 7.77 -2.13
C TYR A 58 -6.01 8.77 -2.91
N PHE A 59 -5.02 9.36 -2.22
CA PHE A 59 -4.05 10.25 -2.85
C PHE A 59 -2.89 9.42 -3.36
N ILE A 60 -2.56 9.57 -4.64
CA ILE A 60 -1.46 8.86 -5.25
C ILE A 60 -0.86 9.69 -6.37
N GLY A 61 0.46 9.96 -6.27
CA GLY A 61 1.16 10.68 -7.32
C GLY A 61 0.56 12.02 -7.69
N GLY A 62 0.00 12.76 -6.73
CA GLY A 62 -0.61 14.06 -6.97
C GLY A 62 -2.08 14.02 -7.39
N ASN A 63 -2.67 12.83 -7.50
CA ASN A 63 -4.07 12.67 -7.89
C ASN A 63 -4.87 12.10 -6.74
N ILE A 64 -6.17 12.41 -6.71
CA ILE A 64 -7.09 11.85 -5.74
C ILE A 64 -8.10 10.97 -6.49
N ILE A 65 -8.23 9.74 -6.03
CA ILE A 65 -9.11 8.74 -6.60
C ILE A 65 -10.09 8.28 -5.54
N HIS A 66 -11.38 8.27 -5.84
CA HIS A 66 -12.37 7.71 -4.93
C HIS A 66 -12.44 6.20 -5.13
N MET A 67 -12.28 5.45 -4.03
CA MET A 67 -12.31 4.00 -4.05
C MET A 67 -13.45 3.49 -3.20
N LYS A 68 -14.11 2.46 -3.67
CA LYS A 68 -15.23 1.81 -2.99
C LYS A 68 -15.07 0.30 -3.04
N ALA A 69 -15.91 -0.41 -2.32
CA ALA A 69 -15.85 -1.87 -2.23
C ALA A 69 -15.72 -2.51 -3.61
N GLY A 70 -14.76 -3.39 -3.77
CA GLY A 70 -14.45 -4.06 -5.02
C GLY A 70 -13.34 -3.41 -5.83
N ASP A 71 -13.01 -2.15 -5.55
CA ASP A 71 -11.96 -1.45 -6.28
C ASP A 71 -10.57 -1.89 -5.82
N CYS A 72 -9.64 -1.92 -6.75
CA CYS A 72 -8.24 -2.21 -6.51
C CYS A 72 -7.37 -1.10 -7.07
N LEU A 73 -6.22 -0.89 -6.45
CA LEU A 73 -5.24 0.10 -6.89
C LEU A 73 -3.85 -0.48 -6.76
N PHE A 74 -3.01 -0.21 -7.75
CA PHE A 74 -1.60 -0.56 -7.71
C PHE A 74 -0.78 0.69 -7.50
N VAL A 75 0.12 0.65 -6.51
CA VAL A 75 1.02 1.74 -6.20
C VAL A 75 2.44 1.35 -6.60
N ASN A 76 3.02 2.12 -7.48
CA ASN A 76 4.39 1.90 -7.91
C ASN A 76 5.39 2.21 -6.80
N SER A 77 6.58 1.62 -6.93
CA SER A 77 7.69 1.91 -6.05
C SER A 77 7.96 3.42 -5.96
N ARG A 78 8.21 3.91 -4.74
CA ARG A 78 8.58 5.29 -4.43
C ARG A 78 7.50 6.33 -4.71
N GLN A 79 6.27 5.89 -4.88
CA GLN A 79 5.16 6.81 -5.15
C GLN A 79 4.53 7.26 -3.84
N MET A 80 4.39 8.57 -3.66
CA MET A 80 3.72 9.13 -2.48
C MET A 80 2.24 8.75 -2.52
N HIS A 81 1.73 8.24 -1.40
CA HIS A 81 0.35 7.80 -1.35
C HIS A 81 -0.21 7.76 0.07
N TYR A 82 -1.51 7.96 0.20
CA TYR A 82 -2.23 7.75 1.45
C TYR A 82 -3.74 7.66 1.19
N GLY A 83 -4.43 6.97 2.10
CA GLY A 83 -5.88 6.88 2.07
C GLY A 83 -6.51 7.77 3.13
N PHE A 84 -7.69 8.29 2.86
CA PHE A 84 -8.37 9.16 3.80
C PHE A 84 -9.88 9.22 3.54
N SER A 85 -10.62 9.69 4.56
CA SER A 85 -12.03 9.99 4.40
C SER A 85 -12.37 11.27 5.17
N LEU A 86 -12.67 12.32 4.43
CA LEU A 86 -13.05 13.61 5.04
C LEU A 86 -14.38 13.50 5.79
N LYS A 87 -15.26 12.64 5.34
CA LYS A 87 -16.56 12.40 5.98
C LYS A 87 -16.49 11.34 7.06
N LYS A 88 -15.30 10.86 7.38
CA LYS A 88 -15.08 9.83 8.40
C LYS A 88 -15.90 8.58 8.16
N LYS A 89 -15.97 8.15 6.91
CA LYS A 89 -16.60 6.90 6.54
C LYS A 89 -15.64 5.75 6.76
N GLU A 90 -16.17 4.63 7.22
CA GLU A 90 -15.34 3.45 7.45
C GLU A 90 -14.92 2.82 6.14
N CYS A 91 -13.74 2.21 6.17
CA CYS A 91 -13.22 1.48 5.03
C CYS A 91 -12.35 0.33 5.54
N HIS A 92 -12.67 -0.86 5.06
CA HIS A 92 -11.87 -2.06 5.31
C HIS A 92 -11.16 -2.43 4.02
N PHE A 93 -9.85 -2.59 4.09
CA PHE A 93 -9.05 -2.82 2.90
C PHE A 93 -7.95 -3.83 3.14
N LEU A 94 -7.46 -4.40 2.06
CA LEU A 94 -6.30 -5.27 2.05
C LEU A 94 -5.13 -4.52 1.42
N CYS A 95 -3.99 -4.56 2.09
CA CYS A 95 -2.73 -4.08 1.51
C CYS A 95 -1.80 -5.25 1.30
N VAL A 96 -1.21 -5.34 0.12
CA VAL A 96 -0.16 -6.30 -0.18
C VAL A 96 1.04 -5.53 -0.66
N LEU A 97 2.10 -5.55 0.14
CA LEU A 97 3.37 -4.92 -0.21
C LEU A 97 4.37 -5.99 -0.58
N PHE A 98 5.10 -5.77 -1.65
CA PHE A 98 6.15 -6.68 -2.04
C PHE A 98 7.35 -5.92 -2.58
N SER A 99 8.52 -6.41 -2.22
CA SER A 99 9.78 -5.79 -2.63
C SER A 99 10.05 -6.04 -4.11
N PRO A 100 10.62 -5.05 -4.81
CA PRO A 100 11.14 -5.29 -6.16
C PRO A 100 12.12 -6.46 -6.23
N THR A 101 12.75 -6.83 -5.11
CA THR A 101 13.66 -7.98 -5.08
C THR A 101 12.98 -9.30 -5.37
N ILE A 102 11.67 -9.41 -5.16
CA ILE A 102 10.92 -10.58 -5.60
C ILE A 102 11.06 -10.76 -7.10
N LEU A 103 10.86 -9.68 -7.85
CA LEU A 103 11.00 -9.69 -9.30
C LEU A 103 12.46 -9.84 -9.71
N THR A 104 13.36 -9.19 -8.99
CA THR A 104 14.80 -9.27 -9.26
C THR A 104 15.34 -10.67 -8.97
N GLY A 105 14.91 -11.28 -7.85
CA GLY A 105 15.31 -12.63 -7.49
C GLY A 105 14.88 -13.67 -8.52
N SER A 106 13.82 -13.40 -9.26
CA SER A 106 13.31 -14.27 -10.33
C SER A 106 13.73 -13.78 -11.70
N LYS A 107 14.63 -12.82 -11.77
CA LYS A 107 14.97 -12.11 -13.01
C LYS A 107 15.37 -13.05 -14.12
N THR A 108 16.27 -13.97 -13.83
CA THR A 108 16.76 -14.90 -14.86
C THR A 108 15.60 -15.72 -15.44
N LEU A 109 14.79 -16.29 -14.57
CA LEU A 109 13.64 -17.08 -14.98
C LEU A 109 12.64 -16.25 -15.77
N PHE A 110 12.40 -15.03 -15.28
CA PHE A 110 11.48 -14.08 -15.91
C PHE A 110 11.98 -13.69 -17.31
N GLU A 111 13.26 -13.36 -17.44
CA GLU A 111 13.85 -12.99 -18.71
C GLU A 111 13.85 -14.15 -19.69
N GLU A 112 14.10 -15.36 -19.25
CA GLU A 112 14.09 -16.55 -20.08
C GLU A 112 12.70 -16.83 -20.63
N ASN A 113 11.66 -16.53 -19.88
CA ASN A 113 10.29 -16.81 -20.28
C ASN A 113 9.65 -15.71 -21.12
N ILE A 114 10.16 -14.50 -21.03
CA ILE A 114 9.57 -13.34 -21.70
C ILE A 114 10.34 -12.94 -22.95
N SER A 115 11.62 -13.09 -22.93
CA SER A 115 12.46 -12.78 -24.11
C SER A 115 12.33 -13.79 -25.25
#